data_780c9bcb8856c6a187a2eed9dd89cfd6
#
_entry.id   780c9bcb8856c6a187a2eed9dd89cfd6
#
_cell.length_a   1.000
_cell.length_b   1.000
_cell.length_c   1.000
_cell.angle_alpha   90.00
_cell.angle_beta   90.00
_cell.angle_gamma   90.00
#
_symmetry.space_group_name_H-M   'P 1'
#
loop_
_entity.id
_entity.type
_entity.pdbx_description
1 polymer ?
#
loop_
_entity_poly.entity_id
_entity_poly.type
_entity_poly.pdbx_seq_one_letter_code
_entity_poly.pdbx_strand_id
1 'polypeptide(L)'
;MDGRIFGIETEYGCLIPDSDFPLTSDQLSQKIKDTIFSNTKYGVLDMHYRGRDEPPGNGGFLFNGGRVYMDLGHVEYATPECNGLFDLVAADQAGDLLVQMALEKVDPTGEISLIKNNVDHYTGATFGCHENYLVKRGVPFSQVILPAMLPFFVTRQIFAGAGRVGTY
;
A
#
# COMPACT_ATOMS: atom_id res chain seq x y z
N MET A 1 -18.29 -19.23 -11.28
CA MET A 1 -16.85 -18.96 -11.34
C MET A 1 -16.29 -19.35 -10.00
N ASP A 2 -15.35 -20.29 -9.96
CA ASP A 2 -14.62 -20.52 -8.71
C ASP A 2 -13.96 -19.21 -8.34
N GLY A 3 -14.39 -18.59 -7.24
CA GLY A 3 -13.93 -17.28 -6.82
C GLY A 3 -12.41 -17.27 -6.68
N ARG A 4 -11.72 -16.40 -7.39
CA ARG A 4 -10.32 -16.12 -7.14
C ARG A 4 -10.23 -15.16 -5.98
N ILE A 5 -9.29 -15.38 -5.10
CA ILE A 5 -8.96 -14.45 -4.03
C ILE A 5 -7.78 -13.60 -4.49
N PHE A 6 -7.90 -12.31 -4.31
CA PHE A 6 -6.88 -11.32 -4.64
C PHE A 6 -6.94 -10.14 -3.68
N GLY A 7 -5.87 -9.38 -3.65
CA GLY A 7 -5.72 -8.17 -2.85
C GLY A 7 -4.72 -7.20 -3.47
N ILE A 8 -4.73 -5.97 -2.99
CA ILE A 8 -3.81 -4.90 -3.39
C ILE A 8 -3.13 -4.37 -2.13
N GLU A 9 -1.85 -4.07 -2.25
CA GLU A 9 -1.08 -3.30 -1.27
C GLU A 9 -0.67 -2.00 -1.94
N THR A 10 -0.88 -0.88 -1.26
CA THR A 10 -0.60 0.46 -1.77
C THR A 10 0.28 1.21 -0.78
N GLU A 11 1.45 1.64 -1.23
CA GLU A 11 2.32 2.55 -0.51
C GLU A 11 1.93 4.00 -0.77
N TYR A 12 2.02 4.83 0.26
CA TYR A 12 1.75 6.26 0.18
C TYR A 12 3.02 7.05 0.49
N GLY A 13 3.43 7.89 -0.45
CA GLY A 13 4.47 8.89 -0.22
C GLY A 13 3.90 10.12 0.44
N CYS A 14 4.64 10.71 1.38
CA CYS A 14 4.32 12.00 1.97
C CYS A 14 5.14 13.09 1.28
N LEU A 15 4.47 13.96 0.54
CA LEU A 15 5.09 15.14 -0.05
C LEU A 15 5.04 16.29 0.94
N ILE A 16 6.23 16.75 1.35
CA ILE A 16 6.43 17.86 2.27
C ILE A 16 6.82 19.08 1.43
N PRO A 17 6.12 20.21 1.53
CA PRO A 17 6.34 21.37 0.66
C PRO A 17 7.61 22.13 0.96
N ASP A 18 8.13 22.07 2.19
CA ASP A 18 9.30 22.84 2.62
C ASP A 18 10.34 21.95 3.31
N SER A 19 11.62 22.22 3.03
CA SER A 19 12.76 21.57 3.68
C SER A 19 12.85 21.84 5.19
N ASP A 20 12.25 22.92 5.65
CA ASP A 20 12.24 23.33 7.06
C ASP A 20 11.07 22.73 7.86
N PHE A 21 10.27 21.88 7.24
CA PHE A 21 9.19 21.19 7.93
C PHE A 21 9.75 20.32 9.07
N PRO A 22 9.13 20.34 10.26
CA PRO A 22 9.74 19.76 11.48
C PRO A 22 9.79 18.23 11.49
N LEU A 23 9.14 17.57 10.53
CA LEU A 23 9.06 16.10 10.43
C LEU A 23 9.55 15.62 9.06
N THR A 24 10.24 14.49 9.06
CA THR A 24 10.59 13.78 7.83
C THR A 24 9.38 13.02 7.28
N SER A 25 9.45 12.58 6.01
CA SER A 25 8.42 11.74 5.38
C SER A 25 8.15 10.47 6.20
N ASP A 26 9.19 9.80 6.67
CA ASP A 26 9.09 8.59 7.50
C ASP A 26 8.37 8.86 8.83
N GLN A 27 8.70 10.00 9.47
CA GLN A 27 8.06 10.40 10.73
C GLN A 27 6.58 10.74 10.53
N LEU A 28 6.23 11.33 9.39
CA LEU A 28 4.84 11.60 9.01
C LEU A 28 4.08 10.31 8.75
N SER A 29 4.66 9.40 7.97
CA SER A 29 4.10 8.07 7.70
C SER A 29 3.83 7.32 9.00
N GLN A 30 4.79 7.35 9.93
CA GLN A 30 4.63 6.75 11.26
C GLN A 30 3.47 7.39 12.05
N LYS A 31 3.37 8.72 12.05
CA LYS A 31 2.28 9.44 12.74
C LYS A 31 0.92 9.14 12.13
N ILE A 32 0.83 9.03 10.81
CA ILE A 32 -0.41 8.65 10.12
C ILE A 32 -0.84 7.26 10.59
N LYS A 33 0.05 6.28 10.56
CA LYS A 33 -0.22 4.92 11.04
C LYS A 33 -0.67 4.94 12.52
N ASP A 34 0.07 5.61 13.38
CA ASP A 34 -0.25 5.69 14.82
C ASP A 34 -1.61 6.37 15.06
N THR A 35 -1.95 7.38 14.24
CA THR A 35 -3.26 8.04 14.29
C THR A 35 -4.40 7.12 13.92
N ILE A 36 -4.22 6.23 12.94
CA ILE A 36 -5.21 5.22 12.56
C ILE A 36 -5.49 4.30 13.76
N PHE A 37 -4.44 3.77 14.39
CA PHE A 37 -4.57 2.81 15.48
C PHE A 37 -4.82 3.44 16.85
N SER A 38 -4.65 4.75 17.01
CA SER A 38 -5.11 5.46 18.21
C SER A 38 -6.63 5.44 18.37
N ASN A 39 -7.35 5.23 17.27
CA ASN A 39 -8.79 5.09 17.24
C ASN A 39 -9.18 3.62 17.07
N THR A 40 -9.55 2.99 18.18
CA THR A 40 -9.94 1.57 18.22
C THR A 40 -11.16 1.19 17.36
N LYS A 41 -11.80 2.17 16.68
CA LYS A 41 -12.91 1.90 15.75
C LYS A 41 -12.44 1.28 14.44
N TYR A 42 -11.19 1.48 14.05
CA TYR A 42 -10.69 1.04 12.74
C TYR A 42 -9.96 -0.30 12.80
N GLY A 43 -9.25 -0.57 13.88
CA GLY A 43 -8.45 -1.79 13.98
C GLY A 43 -7.66 -1.89 15.27
N VAL A 44 -6.75 -2.84 15.31
CA VAL A 44 -5.89 -3.15 16.46
C VAL A 44 -4.44 -3.20 16.01
N LEU A 45 -3.56 -2.50 16.75
CA LEU A 45 -2.13 -2.53 16.52
C LEU A 45 -1.57 -3.94 16.80
N ASP A 46 -0.73 -4.45 15.91
CA ASP A 46 -0.08 -5.74 16.05
C ASP A 46 1.19 -5.61 16.91
N MET A 47 1.18 -6.19 18.09
CA MET A 47 2.30 -6.17 19.02
C MET A 47 3.16 -7.44 18.96
N HIS A 48 2.91 -8.34 18.00
CA HIS A 48 3.72 -9.54 17.81
C HIS A 48 5.01 -9.21 17.06
N TYR A 49 6.10 -9.82 17.46
CA TYR A 49 7.35 -9.78 16.72
C TYR A 49 7.27 -10.72 15.51
N ARG A 50 7.33 -10.18 14.31
CA ARG A 50 7.30 -10.96 13.06
C ARG A 50 8.65 -11.07 12.38
N GLY A 51 9.56 -10.17 12.68
CA GLY A 51 10.90 -10.11 12.10
C GLY A 51 11.57 -8.77 12.38
N ARG A 52 12.76 -8.58 11.82
CA ARG A 52 13.48 -7.30 11.95
C ARG A 52 12.76 -6.17 11.24
N ASP A 53 12.18 -6.47 10.09
CA ASP A 53 11.49 -5.49 9.25
C ASP A 53 10.05 -5.26 9.72
N GLU A 54 9.52 -6.15 10.56
CA GLU A 54 8.22 -6.03 11.19
C GLU A 54 8.31 -6.17 12.73
N PRO A 55 8.86 -5.18 13.42
CA PRO A 55 8.88 -5.18 14.88
C PRO A 55 7.48 -4.99 15.47
N PRO A 56 7.27 -5.29 16.76
CA PRO A 56 6.01 -4.98 17.44
C PRO A 56 5.59 -3.53 17.24
N GLY A 57 4.34 -3.31 16.85
CA GLY A 57 3.82 -1.98 16.57
C GLY A 57 4.15 -1.41 15.18
N ASN A 58 4.84 -2.17 14.31
CA ASN A 58 5.10 -1.74 12.94
C ASN A 58 3.82 -1.50 12.13
N GLY A 59 2.74 -2.22 12.45
CA GLY A 59 1.44 -2.09 11.81
C GLY A 59 0.34 -2.75 12.63
N GLY A 60 -0.85 -2.84 12.05
CA GLY A 60 -1.99 -3.46 12.70
C GLY A 60 -3.03 -3.95 11.71
N PHE A 61 -4.00 -4.68 12.23
CA PHE A 61 -5.10 -5.25 11.48
C PHE A 61 -6.35 -4.40 11.62
N LEU A 62 -6.99 -4.14 10.49
CA LEU A 62 -8.25 -3.42 10.43
C LEU A 62 -9.43 -4.38 10.58
N PHE A 63 -10.56 -3.89 11.09
CA PHE A 63 -11.75 -4.73 11.29
C PHE A 63 -12.43 -5.15 10.00
N ASN A 64 -12.09 -4.53 8.87
CA ASN A 64 -12.53 -5.00 7.55
C ASN A 64 -11.68 -6.16 7.01
N GLY A 65 -10.65 -6.60 7.73
CA GLY A 65 -9.71 -7.63 7.30
C GLY A 65 -8.46 -7.11 6.57
N GLY A 66 -8.39 -5.80 6.31
CA GLY A 66 -7.20 -5.17 5.75
C GLY A 66 -6.10 -4.94 6.81
N ARG A 67 -4.99 -4.38 6.36
CA ARG A 67 -3.84 -4.08 7.21
C ARG A 67 -3.27 -2.70 6.88
N VAL A 68 -2.78 -1.98 7.90
CA VAL A 68 -1.93 -0.79 7.72
C VAL A 68 -0.62 -1.03 8.46
N TYR A 69 0.49 -0.74 7.81
CA TYR A 69 1.82 -0.97 8.37
C TYR A 69 2.85 -0.03 7.75
N MET A 70 4.06 -0.05 8.32
CA MET A 70 5.20 0.68 7.75
C MET A 70 6.03 -0.27 6.91
N ASP A 71 6.29 0.09 5.66
CA ASP A 71 7.26 -0.56 4.80
C ASP A 71 8.26 0.48 4.24
N LEU A 72 9.54 0.23 4.46
CA LEU A 72 10.67 1.08 4.02
C LEU A 72 10.46 2.60 4.24
N GLY A 73 9.79 2.97 5.34
CA GLY A 73 9.52 4.37 5.68
C GLY A 73 8.18 4.92 5.15
N HIS A 74 7.46 4.15 4.36
CA HIS A 74 6.13 4.51 3.84
C HIS A 74 5.02 3.90 4.69
N VAL A 75 3.89 4.60 4.78
CA VAL A 75 2.66 3.98 5.25
C VAL A 75 2.06 3.19 4.10
N GLU A 76 1.77 1.92 4.35
CA GLU A 76 1.20 1.00 3.38
C GLU A 76 -0.14 0.46 3.87
N TYR A 77 -1.10 0.40 2.94
CA TYR A 77 -2.39 -0.22 3.17
C TYR A 77 -2.55 -1.47 2.29
N ALA A 78 -2.78 -2.61 2.94
CA ALA A 78 -3.17 -3.85 2.29
C ALA A 78 -4.69 -4.03 2.42
N THR A 79 -5.37 -4.28 1.29
CA THR A 79 -6.79 -4.61 1.30
C THR A 79 -7.06 -5.93 2.01
N PRO A 80 -8.29 -6.18 2.47
CA PRO A 80 -8.70 -7.54 2.79
C PRO A 80 -8.61 -8.44 1.56
N GLU A 81 -8.62 -9.75 1.79
CA GLU A 81 -8.79 -10.75 0.74
C GLU A 81 -10.16 -10.57 0.07
N CYS A 82 -10.16 -10.26 -1.22
CA CYS A 82 -11.37 -10.02 -2.01
C CYS A 82 -11.60 -11.13 -3.02
N ASN A 83 -12.86 -11.47 -3.26
CA ASN A 83 -13.27 -12.42 -4.32
C ASN A 83 -14.09 -11.75 -5.43
N GLY A 84 -14.35 -10.45 -5.33
CA GLY A 84 -15.07 -9.62 -6.30
C GLY A 84 -14.29 -8.37 -6.66
N LEU A 85 -14.32 -7.95 -7.92
CA LEU A 85 -13.62 -6.75 -8.39
C LEU A 85 -14.16 -5.47 -7.73
N PHE A 86 -15.48 -5.39 -7.53
CA PHE A 86 -16.10 -4.24 -6.87
C PHE A 86 -15.72 -4.16 -5.39
N ASP A 87 -15.58 -5.31 -4.73
CA ASP A 87 -15.14 -5.37 -3.33
C ASP A 87 -13.70 -4.91 -3.22
N LEU A 88 -12.82 -5.31 -4.17
CA LEU A 88 -11.44 -4.87 -4.20
C LEU A 88 -11.32 -3.35 -4.38
N VAL A 89 -12.04 -2.79 -5.37
CA VAL A 89 -12.03 -1.34 -5.62
C VAL A 89 -12.57 -0.57 -4.41
N ALA A 90 -13.65 -1.07 -3.80
CA ALA A 90 -14.19 -0.44 -2.60
C ALA A 90 -13.22 -0.52 -1.41
N ALA A 91 -12.50 -1.63 -1.26
CA ALA A 91 -11.51 -1.80 -0.21
C ALA A 91 -10.29 -0.89 -0.42
N ASP A 92 -9.80 -0.75 -1.66
CA ASP A 92 -8.71 0.17 -2.01
C ASP A 92 -9.10 1.63 -1.72
N GLN A 93 -10.28 2.05 -2.18
CA GLN A 93 -10.80 3.39 -1.89
C GLN A 93 -11.01 3.64 -0.38
N ALA A 94 -11.42 2.63 0.37
CA ALA A 94 -11.54 2.74 1.82
C ALA A 94 -10.18 2.93 2.50
N GLY A 95 -9.12 2.33 1.96
CA GLY A 95 -7.73 2.57 2.37
C GLY A 95 -7.32 4.02 2.14
N ASP A 96 -7.55 4.54 0.94
CA ASP A 96 -7.28 5.95 0.61
C ASP A 96 -7.97 6.90 1.59
N LEU A 97 -9.25 6.68 1.84
CA LEU A 97 -10.03 7.51 2.78
C LEU A 97 -9.49 7.42 4.20
N LEU A 98 -9.12 6.22 4.66
CA LEU A 98 -8.60 6.01 6.00
C LEU A 98 -7.29 6.75 6.22
N VAL A 99 -6.36 6.63 5.27
CA VAL A 99 -5.04 7.29 5.32
C VAL A 99 -5.21 8.80 5.22
N GLN A 100 -6.09 9.29 4.33
CA GLN A 100 -6.41 10.71 4.21
C GLN A 100 -7.01 11.29 5.49
N MET A 101 -7.98 10.62 6.11
CA MET A 101 -8.58 11.03 7.38
C MET A 101 -7.55 11.07 8.53
N ALA A 102 -6.56 10.21 8.50
CA ALA A 102 -5.48 10.24 9.47
C ALA A 102 -4.53 11.41 9.20
N LEU A 103 -4.20 11.67 7.94
CA LEU A 103 -3.39 12.82 7.55
C LEU A 103 -4.02 14.15 8.01
N GLU A 104 -5.33 14.35 7.79
CA GLU A 104 -6.04 15.57 8.20
C GLU A 104 -5.96 15.85 9.70
N LYS A 105 -5.76 14.81 10.51
CA LYS A 105 -5.52 14.97 11.95
C LYS A 105 -4.07 15.28 12.29
N VAL A 106 -3.13 14.75 11.50
CA VAL A 106 -1.68 14.97 11.67
C VAL A 106 -1.29 16.35 11.16
N ASP A 107 -1.90 16.76 10.06
CA ASP A 107 -1.70 18.07 9.42
C ASP A 107 -3.04 18.78 9.18
N PRO A 108 -3.56 19.49 10.19
CA PRO A 108 -4.78 20.29 10.04
C PRO A 108 -4.63 21.49 9.11
N THR A 109 -3.41 21.87 8.76
CA THR A 109 -3.13 23.01 7.87
C THR A 109 -3.27 22.65 6.41
N GLY A 110 -3.16 21.34 6.07
CA GLY A 110 -3.27 20.84 4.71
C GLY A 110 -2.04 21.13 3.84
N GLU A 111 -0.88 21.30 4.46
CA GLU A 111 0.38 21.55 3.75
C GLU A 111 0.99 20.29 3.17
N ILE A 112 0.68 19.12 3.76
CA ILE A 112 1.20 17.81 3.34
C ILE A 112 0.24 17.18 2.35
N SER A 113 0.79 16.60 1.30
CA SER A 113 0.03 15.79 0.34
C SER A 113 0.49 14.34 0.37
N LEU A 114 -0.48 13.43 0.28
CA LEU A 114 -0.21 12.02 0.02
C LEU A 114 -0.19 11.77 -1.48
N ILE A 115 0.79 11.00 -1.90
CA ILE A 115 0.93 10.63 -3.31
C ILE A 115 0.96 9.10 -3.44
N LYS A 116 0.30 8.61 -4.48
CA LYS A 116 0.41 7.24 -5.01
C LYS A 116 1.08 7.35 -6.36
N ASN A 117 2.35 7.03 -6.43
CA ASN A 117 3.12 7.18 -7.65
C ASN A 117 4.19 6.09 -7.71
N ASN A 118 4.29 5.38 -8.81
CA ASN A 118 5.27 4.32 -8.93
C ASN A 118 6.71 4.81 -9.05
N VAL A 119 6.91 6.01 -9.55
CA VAL A 119 8.25 6.61 -9.69
C VAL A 119 8.16 8.12 -9.56
N ASP A 120 8.95 8.68 -8.67
CA ASP A 120 9.27 10.10 -8.69
C ASP A 120 10.36 10.37 -9.73
N HIS A 121 10.08 11.29 -10.66
CA HIS A 121 10.99 11.61 -11.75
C HIS A 121 12.24 12.38 -11.32
N TYR A 122 12.20 13.04 -10.15
CA TYR A 122 13.32 13.85 -9.66
C TYR A 122 14.31 13.03 -8.83
N THR A 123 13.80 12.23 -7.91
CA THR A 123 14.62 11.44 -6.98
C THR A 123 14.82 10.00 -7.44
N GLY A 124 13.93 9.51 -8.28
CA GLY A 124 13.86 8.09 -8.64
C GLY A 124 13.25 7.21 -7.55
N ALA A 125 12.71 7.81 -6.48
CA ALA A 125 11.99 7.06 -5.44
C ALA A 125 10.78 6.34 -6.04
N THR A 126 10.49 5.17 -5.52
CA THR A 126 9.37 4.34 -5.95
C THR A 126 8.39 4.14 -4.81
N PHE A 127 7.11 4.13 -5.14
CA PHE A 127 6.02 3.80 -4.23
C PHE A 127 5.31 2.60 -4.82
N GLY A 128 5.26 1.51 -4.07
CA GLY A 128 4.75 0.23 -4.58
C GLY A 128 3.23 0.20 -4.67
N CYS A 129 2.76 -0.55 -5.66
CA CYS A 129 1.39 -1.04 -5.71
C CYS A 129 1.48 -2.53 -6.06
N HIS A 130 1.37 -3.37 -5.04
CA HIS A 130 1.48 -4.81 -5.21
C HIS A 130 0.12 -5.42 -5.49
N GLU A 131 0.07 -6.35 -6.44
CA GLU A 131 -1.10 -7.15 -6.73
C GLU A 131 -0.88 -8.59 -6.27
N ASN A 132 -1.72 -9.06 -5.37
CA ASN A 132 -1.64 -10.40 -4.79
C ASN A 132 -2.75 -11.29 -5.33
N TYR A 133 -2.39 -12.45 -5.86
CA TYR A 133 -3.32 -13.41 -6.43
C TYR A 133 -3.13 -14.78 -5.81
N LEU A 134 -4.20 -15.32 -5.20
CA LEU A 134 -4.17 -16.68 -4.70
C LEU A 134 -4.27 -17.67 -5.86
N VAL A 135 -3.28 -18.53 -5.97
CA VAL A 135 -3.24 -19.63 -6.95
C VAL A 135 -3.24 -20.98 -6.24
N LYS A 136 -3.85 -22.00 -6.88
CA LYS A 136 -3.82 -23.35 -6.33
C LYS A 136 -2.38 -23.86 -6.27
N ARG A 137 -1.98 -24.41 -5.13
CA ARG A 137 -0.61 -24.89 -4.86
C ARG A 137 -0.11 -25.94 -5.86
N GLY A 138 -1.01 -26.71 -6.49
CA GLY A 138 -0.67 -27.73 -7.49
C GLY A 138 -0.46 -27.20 -8.91
N VAL A 139 -0.66 -25.89 -9.17
CA VAL A 139 -0.43 -25.30 -10.50
C VAL A 139 1.08 -25.07 -10.69
N PRO A 140 1.72 -25.68 -11.70
CA PRO A 140 3.15 -25.51 -11.91
C PRO A 140 3.51 -24.06 -12.27
N PHE A 141 4.35 -23.43 -11.45
CA PHE A 141 4.69 -22.02 -11.63
C PHE A 141 5.38 -21.75 -12.98
N SER A 142 6.48 -22.44 -13.26
CA SER A 142 7.30 -22.18 -14.47
C SER A 142 6.65 -22.58 -15.78
N GLN A 143 5.77 -23.58 -15.77
CA GLN A 143 5.15 -24.12 -16.97
C GLN A 143 3.78 -23.49 -17.27
N VAL A 144 3.09 -22.96 -16.28
CA VAL A 144 1.72 -22.45 -16.43
C VAL A 144 1.60 -20.99 -16.03
N ILE A 145 1.99 -20.64 -14.79
CA ILE A 145 1.77 -19.28 -14.27
C ILE A 145 2.68 -18.28 -14.98
N LEU A 146 3.97 -18.56 -15.02
CA LEU A 146 4.95 -17.64 -15.61
C LEU A 146 4.69 -17.35 -17.09
N PRO A 147 4.47 -18.34 -17.99
CA PRO A 147 4.15 -18.04 -19.38
C PRO A 147 2.83 -17.31 -19.60
N ALA A 148 1.86 -17.47 -18.69
CA ALA A 148 0.60 -16.73 -18.76
C ALA A 148 0.74 -15.28 -18.29
N MET A 149 1.52 -15.04 -17.24
CA MET A 149 1.63 -13.71 -16.62
C MET A 149 2.63 -12.79 -17.32
N LEU A 150 3.72 -13.32 -17.88
CA LEU A 150 4.73 -12.49 -18.57
C LEU A 150 4.14 -11.65 -19.71
N PRO A 151 3.39 -12.20 -20.67
CA PRO A 151 2.76 -11.40 -21.73
C PRO A 151 1.80 -10.35 -21.17
N PHE A 152 1.04 -10.69 -20.14
CA PHE A 152 0.13 -9.77 -19.46
C PHE A 152 0.90 -8.59 -18.85
N PHE A 153 1.94 -8.83 -18.06
CA PHE A 153 2.73 -7.77 -17.42
C PHE A 153 3.44 -6.87 -18.43
N VAL A 154 3.91 -7.41 -19.55
CA VAL A 154 4.54 -6.62 -20.60
C VAL A 154 3.52 -5.74 -21.35
N THR A 155 2.33 -6.26 -21.63
CA THR A 155 1.34 -5.57 -22.45
C THR A 155 0.43 -4.65 -21.66
N ARG A 156 0.18 -4.91 -20.37
CA ARG A 156 -0.70 -4.08 -19.54
C ARG A 156 -0.23 -2.63 -19.42
N GLN A 157 1.06 -2.37 -19.57
CA GLN A 157 1.65 -1.03 -19.53
C GLN A 157 1.06 -0.09 -20.58
N ILE A 158 0.43 -0.62 -21.62
CA ILE A 158 -0.20 0.16 -22.69
C ILE A 158 -1.47 0.86 -22.21
N PHE A 159 -2.21 0.24 -21.28
CA PHE A 159 -3.53 0.75 -20.84
C PHE A 159 -3.68 0.93 -19.33
N ALA A 160 -2.88 0.27 -18.54
CA ALA A 160 -2.89 0.34 -17.07
C ALA A 160 -1.46 0.29 -16.56
N GLY A 161 -0.60 1.06 -17.18
CA GLY A 161 0.81 1.06 -16.90
C GLY A 161 1.14 1.97 -15.74
N ALA A 162 2.04 1.44 -14.93
CA ALA A 162 2.79 2.21 -13.98
C ALA A 162 4.24 1.81 -14.15
N GLY A 163 5.11 2.74 -14.27
CA GLY A 163 6.51 2.50 -14.50
C GLY A 163 7.14 3.61 -15.33
N ARG A 164 8.40 3.48 -15.59
CA ARG A 164 9.11 4.46 -16.42
C ARG A 164 9.92 3.78 -17.50
N VAL A 165 10.08 4.49 -18.61
CA VAL A 165 11.17 4.27 -19.56
C VAL A 165 12.28 5.25 -19.19
N GLY A 166 13.42 4.75 -18.78
CA GLY A 166 14.57 5.58 -18.42
C GLY A 166 15.86 4.93 -18.89
N THR A 167 16.80 5.76 -19.29
CA THR A 167 18.20 5.38 -19.44
C THR A 167 18.89 5.73 -18.12
N TYR A 168 19.57 4.77 -17.53
CA TYR A 168 20.51 4.99 -16.44
C TYR A 168 21.85 5.43 -17.01
#